data_e49f0d9340cd8c11b1ef842354eda7ae
#
_entry.id   e49f0d9340cd8c11b1ef842354eda7ae
#
_cell.length_a   1.000
_cell.length_b   1.000
_cell.length_c   1.000
_cell.angle_alpha   90.00
_cell.angle_beta   90.00
_cell.angle_gamma   90.00
#
_symmetry.space_group_name_H-M   'P 1'
#
loop_
_entity.id
_entity.type
_entity.pdbx_description
1 polymer ?
#
loop_
_entity_poly.entity_id
_entity_poly.type
_entity_poly.pdbx_seq_one_letter_code
_entity_poly.pdbx_strand_id
1 'polypeptide(L)'
;SNKDIEGLSDATDITDVAVDPRNPDRVFLASYFKGLIEIVNGEIVNIYNGFNSPLQAPTGYTEEYVRCGGITFDAKGNLWVTHSLGSGIANVLMADGTWANGTSGGLFSTVNNKEVSTIVIDQSNQKWIKTRDYANIYVLNDNNTPKDISDDKWKCLTNATGNGALAGQISS
;
A
#
# COMPACT_ATOMS: atom_id res chain seq x y z
N SER A 1 31.50 3.41 2.92
CA SER A 1 31.26 4.86 2.93
C SER A 1 29.75 5.06 2.87
N ASN A 2 29.20 5.81 3.84
CA ASN A 2 27.82 6.29 3.73
C ASN A 2 27.74 7.14 2.48
N LYS A 3 27.02 6.67 1.46
CA LYS A 3 26.64 7.49 0.32
C LYS A 3 25.31 8.12 0.67
N ASP A 4 25.27 9.44 0.77
CA ASP A 4 24.02 10.16 0.83
C ASP A 4 23.27 9.96 -0.50
N ILE A 5 22.01 9.57 -0.43
CA ILE A 5 21.16 9.44 -1.63
C ILE A 5 20.66 10.85 -1.94
N GLU A 6 21.06 11.39 -3.09
CA GLU A 6 20.64 12.71 -3.53
C GLU A 6 19.11 12.80 -3.62
N GLY A 7 18.52 13.85 -3.03
CA GLY A 7 17.08 14.07 -2.99
C GLY A 7 16.34 13.33 -1.86
N LEU A 8 17.01 12.43 -1.11
CA LEU A 8 16.37 11.75 0.01
C LEU A 8 16.17 12.68 1.22
N SER A 9 16.95 13.76 1.32
CA SER A 9 16.79 14.77 2.38
C SER A 9 15.41 15.43 2.39
N ASP A 10 14.73 15.46 1.23
CA ASP A 10 13.38 16.01 1.08
C ASP A 10 12.27 14.99 1.37
N ALA A 11 12.64 13.72 1.48
CA ALA A 11 11.74 12.64 1.85
C ALA A 11 11.69 12.51 3.37
N THR A 12 10.89 13.34 4.01
CA THR A 12 10.65 13.26 5.45
C THR A 12 9.64 12.15 5.76
N ASP A 13 9.73 11.61 6.98
CA ASP A 13 8.81 10.61 7.51
C ASP A 13 8.69 9.34 6.64
N ILE A 14 9.80 8.62 6.49
CA ILE A 14 9.80 7.27 5.94
C ILE A 14 9.05 6.35 6.91
N THR A 15 7.98 5.75 6.43
CA THR A 15 7.08 4.91 7.23
C THR A 15 7.37 3.43 7.06
N ASP A 16 7.90 3.03 5.91
CA ASP A 16 8.20 1.63 5.61
C ASP A 16 9.21 1.49 4.47
N VAL A 17 9.84 0.31 4.35
CA VAL A 17 10.82 -0.02 3.33
C VAL A 17 10.59 -1.44 2.82
N ALA A 18 10.69 -1.63 1.49
CA ALA A 18 10.64 -2.94 0.87
C ALA A 18 11.74 -3.09 -0.20
N VAL A 19 12.48 -4.20 -0.12
CA VAL A 19 13.46 -4.58 -1.14
C VAL A 19 12.79 -5.47 -2.17
N ASP A 20 12.98 -5.21 -3.46
CA ASP A 20 12.43 -6.06 -4.52
C ASP A 20 13.06 -7.47 -4.42
N PRO A 21 12.27 -8.53 -4.17
CA PRO A 21 12.80 -9.89 -4.01
C PRO A 21 13.47 -10.45 -5.27
N ARG A 22 13.26 -9.80 -6.43
CA ARG A 22 13.83 -10.19 -7.73
C ARG A 22 15.09 -9.38 -8.08
N ASN A 23 15.29 -8.23 -7.41
CA ASN A 23 16.42 -7.33 -7.63
C ASN A 23 16.80 -6.63 -6.31
N PRO A 24 17.83 -7.11 -5.59
CA PRO A 24 18.21 -6.56 -4.30
C PRO A 24 18.74 -5.10 -4.39
N ASP A 25 19.11 -4.63 -5.57
CA ASP A 25 19.53 -3.25 -5.79
C ASP A 25 18.35 -2.29 -6.00
N ARG A 26 17.12 -2.80 -6.03
CA ARG A 26 15.87 -2.05 -6.15
C ARG A 26 15.14 -2.03 -4.81
N VAL A 27 14.98 -0.84 -4.26
CA VAL A 27 14.36 -0.61 -2.94
C VAL A 27 13.24 0.41 -3.08
N PHE A 28 12.17 0.20 -2.36
CA PHE A 28 11.07 1.15 -2.26
C PHE A 28 10.97 1.68 -0.84
N LEU A 29 10.72 2.98 -0.72
CA LEU A 29 10.45 3.65 0.55
C LEU A 29 9.04 4.24 0.51
N ALA A 30 8.23 3.93 1.52
CA ALA A 30 6.97 4.65 1.74
C ALA A 30 7.26 5.92 2.53
N SER A 31 6.80 7.07 2.04
CA SER A 31 6.91 8.36 2.74
C SER A 31 5.52 8.89 3.08
N TYR A 32 5.40 9.49 4.26
CA TYR A 32 4.14 10.09 4.71
C TYR A 32 3.81 11.42 4.01
N PHE A 33 4.77 11.99 3.26
CA PHE A 33 4.58 13.28 2.58
C PHE A 33 4.92 13.28 1.09
N LYS A 34 5.69 12.29 0.62
CA LYS A 34 6.19 12.24 -0.77
C LYS A 34 5.66 11.06 -1.58
N GLY A 35 4.80 10.23 -0.98
CA GLY A 35 4.29 9.03 -1.63
C GLY A 35 5.27 7.87 -1.61
N LEU A 36 5.45 7.18 -2.74
CA LEU A 36 6.32 6.02 -2.88
C LEU A 36 7.59 6.41 -3.64
N ILE A 37 8.75 6.18 -3.04
CA ILE A 37 10.05 6.49 -3.62
C ILE A 37 10.70 5.19 -4.07
N GLU A 38 11.16 5.13 -5.31
CA GLU A 38 11.89 4.02 -5.90
C GLU A 38 13.37 4.37 -6.03
N ILE A 39 14.21 3.51 -5.47
CA ILE A 39 15.68 3.62 -5.49
C ILE A 39 16.24 2.43 -6.24
N VAL A 40 17.13 2.67 -7.19
CA VAL A 40 17.86 1.61 -7.90
C VAL A 40 19.34 1.94 -7.88
N ASN A 41 20.17 0.97 -7.47
CA ASN A 41 21.62 1.14 -7.33
C ASN A 41 22.02 2.35 -6.44
N GLY A 42 21.18 2.71 -5.47
CA GLY A 42 21.41 3.82 -4.55
C GLY A 42 21.04 5.19 -5.11
N GLU A 43 20.32 5.28 -6.22
CA GLU A 43 19.83 6.51 -6.81
C GLU A 43 18.30 6.52 -6.87
N ILE A 44 17.65 7.65 -6.58
CA ILE A 44 16.20 7.81 -6.75
C ILE A 44 15.90 7.85 -8.24
N VAL A 45 15.11 6.87 -8.70
CA VAL A 45 14.71 6.79 -10.11
C VAL A 45 13.27 7.23 -10.35
N ASN A 46 12.38 7.08 -9.32
CA ASN A 46 11.00 7.53 -9.39
C ASN A 46 10.51 8.00 -8.02
N ILE A 47 9.59 8.97 -8.05
CA ILE A 47 8.72 9.31 -6.92
C ILE A 47 7.28 9.24 -7.43
N TYR A 48 6.54 8.24 -6.93
CA TYR A 48 5.14 8.02 -7.30
C TYR A 48 4.22 8.78 -6.35
N ASN A 49 3.37 9.60 -6.93
CA ASN A 49 2.37 10.41 -6.22
C ASN A 49 1.11 10.57 -7.08
N GLY A 50 0.22 11.49 -6.75
CA GLY A 50 -1.02 11.67 -7.50
C GLY A 50 -0.85 12.17 -8.93
N PHE A 51 0.32 12.72 -9.31
CA PHE A 51 0.57 13.16 -10.69
C PHE A 51 0.89 12.01 -11.65
N ASN A 52 1.50 10.92 -11.17
CA ASN A 52 2.06 9.88 -12.03
C ASN A 52 1.67 8.45 -11.61
N SER A 53 0.77 8.32 -10.66
CA SER A 53 0.31 7.03 -10.14
C SER A 53 -1.15 7.11 -9.65
N PRO A 54 -1.82 5.99 -9.35
CA PRO A 54 -3.14 6.00 -8.74
C PRO A 54 -3.14 6.34 -7.25
N LEU A 55 -1.99 6.62 -6.66
CA LEU A 55 -1.90 7.11 -5.29
C LEU A 55 -2.54 8.49 -5.20
N GLN A 56 -3.29 8.74 -4.14
CA GLN A 56 -4.07 9.98 -4.02
C GLN A 56 -3.62 10.81 -2.84
N ALA A 57 -3.59 12.12 -3.05
CA ALA A 57 -3.44 13.10 -1.99
C ALA A 57 -4.74 13.20 -1.17
N PRO A 58 -4.65 13.55 0.12
CA PRO A 58 -5.83 13.90 0.90
C PRO A 58 -6.55 15.13 0.29
N THR A 59 -7.87 15.17 0.42
CA THR A 59 -8.67 16.30 -0.08
C THR A 59 -8.13 17.65 0.43
N GLY A 60 -7.91 18.58 -0.48
CA GLY A 60 -7.39 19.92 -0.18
C GLY A 60 -5.86 20.05 -0.19
N TYR A 61 -5.14 18.97 -0.47
CA TYR A 61 -3.69 18.98 -0.67
C TYR A 61 -3.34 18.86 -2.15
N THR A 62 -2.09 19.20 -2.49
CA THR A 62 -1.56 19.00 -3.84
C THR A 62 -1.34 17.51 -4.12
N GLU A 63 -1.43 17.11 -5.38
CA GLU A 63 -1.24 15.71 -5.80
C GLU A 63 0.16 15.13 -5.43
N GLU A 64 1.11 16.00 -5.15
CA GLU A 64 2.44 15.62 -4.67
C GLU A 64 2.42 15.08 -3.22
N TYR A 65 1.43 15.52 -2.42
CA TYR A 65 1.34 15.24 -1.01
C TYR A 65 0.58 13.93 -0.75
N VAL A 66 1.20 12.81 -1.02
CA VAL A 66 0.63 11.48 -0.77
C VAL A 66 1.18 10.89 0.52
N ARG A 67 0.28 10.39 1.36
CA ARG A 67 0.59 9.75 2.65
C ARG A 67 0.65 8.25 2.52
N CYS A 68 1.80 7.69 2.15
CA CYS A 68 2.01 6.25 2.15
C CYS A 68 2.19 5.73 3.59
N GLY A 69 1.59 4.58 3.89
CA GLY A 69 1.67 3.92 5.18
C GLY A 69 2.63 2.74 5.16
N GLY A 70 2.20 1.59 4.67
CA GLY A 70 2.98 0.37 4.57
C GLY A 70 3.12 -0.11 3.14
N ILE A 71 4.19 -0.86 2.87
CA ILE A 71 4.48 -1.46 1.57
C ILE A 71 4.98 -2.91 1.73
N THR A 72 4.61 -3.79 0.81
CA THR A 72 5.09 -5.17 0.84
C THR A 72 4.97 -5.82 -0.53
N PHE A 73 5.90 -6.74 -0.84
CA PHE A 73 5.83 -7.53 -2.07
C PHE A 73 5.00 -8.80 -1.87
N ASP A 74 4.18 -9.13 -2.86
CA ASP A 74 3.57 -10.45 -2.96
C ASP A 74 4.54 -11.47 -3.60
N ALA A 75 4.14 -12.75 -3.60
CA ALA A 75 4.96 -13.83 -4.15
C ALA A 75 5.19 -13.73 -5.68
N LYS A 76 4.38 -12.93 -6.39
CA LYS A 76 4.54 -12.66 -7.82
C LYS A 76 5.44 -11.46 -8.10
N GLY A 77 5.92 -10.78 -7.04
CA GLY A 77 6.76 -9.58 -7.13
C GLY A 77 5.97 -8.30 -7.45
N ASN A 78 4.67 -8.26 -7.18
CA ASN A 78 3.90 -7.03 -7.20
C ASN A 78 4.07 -6.32 -5.85
N LEU A 79 4.26 -5.00 -5.87
CA LEU A 79 4.37 -4.19 -4.67
C LEU A 79 3.00 -3.64 -4.29
N TRP A 80 2.51 -4.06 -3.15
CA TRP A 80 1.32 -3.52 -2.51
C TRP A 80 1.68 -2.29 -1.69
N VAL A 81 0.96 -1.19 -1.91
CA VAL A 81 1.21 0.12 -1.31
C VAL A 81 -0.07 0.61 -0.66
N THR A 82 -0.03 0.93 0.62
CA THR A 82 -1.15 1.59 1.29
C THR A 82 -0.97 3.10 1.29
N HIS A 83 -2.07 3.85 1.14
CA HIS A 83 -2.08 5.30 1.26
C HIS A 83 -3.27 5.79 2.10
N SER A 84 -3.07 6.89 2.80
CA SER A 84 -4.04 7.45 3.75
C SER A 84 -4.85 8.59 3.15
N LEU A 85 -6.11 8.71 3.61
CA LEU A 85 -7.02 9.84 3.36
C LEU A 85 -7.40 10.07 1.89
N GLY A 86 -7.16 9.09 1.05
CA GLY A 86 -7.62 9.07 -0.35
C GLY A 86 -8.91 8.27 -0.53
N SER A 87 -9.29 8.05 -1.79
CA SER A 87 -10.34 7.10 -2.20
C SER A 87 -9.71 5.70 -2.27
N GLY A 88 -10.11 4.83 -1.35
CA GLY A 88 -9.46 3.55 -1.13
C GLY A 88 -8.26 3.67 -0.19
N ILE A 89 -7.65 2.55 0.14
CA ILE A 89 -6.54 2.47 1.10
C ILE A 89 -5.32 1.71 0.59
N ALA A 90 -5.38 1.10 -0.58
CA ALA A 90 -4.25 0.38 -1.17
C ALA A 90 -4.24 0.42 -2.69
N ASN A 91 -3.06 0.31 -3.25
CA ASN A 91 -2.79 0.21 -4.68
C ASN A 91 -1.69 -0.83 -4.93
N VAL A 92 -1.56 -1.28 -6.18
CA VAL A 92 -0.58 -2.30 -6.56
C VAL A 92 0.27 -1.81 -7.73
N LEU A 93 1.58 -1.72 -7.49
CA LEU A 93 2.57 -1.60 -8.56
C LEU A 93 2.95 -3.02 -9.00
N MET A 94 2.55 -3.37 -10.21
CA MET A 94 2.77 -4.69 -10.77
C MET A 94 4.26 -4.96 -11.04
N ALA A 95 4.61 -6.23 -11.10
CA ALA A 95 5.96 -6.68 -11.40
C ALA A 95 6.50 -6.19 -12.76
N ASP A 96 5.60 -5.85 -13.69
CA ASP A 96 5.91 -5.28 -15.01
C ASP A 96 6.07 -3.74 -15.01
N GLY A 97 5.95 -3.10 -13.85
CA GLY A 97 6.04 -1.64 -13.68
C GLY A 97 4.74 -0.89 -13.93
N THR A 98 3.65 -1.55 -14.28
CA THR A 98 2.34 -0.92 -14.44
C THR A 98 1.56 -0.90 -13.11
N TRP A 99 0.65 0.07 -12.96
CA TRP A 99 -0.27 0.09 -11.83
C TRP A 99 -1.54 -0.71 -12.12
N ALA A 100 -2.01 -1.48 -11.14
CA ALA A 100 -3.32 -2.11 -11.21
C ALA A 100 -4.40 -1.08 -10.86
N ASN A 101 -5.27 -0.75 -11.82
CA ASN A 101 -6.35 0.22 -11.62
C ASN A 101 -7.47 -0.28 -10.70
N GLY A 102 -7.47 -1.57 -10.39
CA GLY A 102 -8.54 -2.22 -9.65
C GLY A 102 -8.65 -1.84 -8.18
N THR A 103 -7.56 -1.40 -7.56
CA THR A 103 -7.53 -1.09 -6.14
C THR A 103 -8.25 0.21 -5.76
N SER A 104 -8.61 1.05 -6.72
CA SER A 104 -9.34 2.30 -6.46
C SER A 104 -10.86 2.17 -6.56
N GLY A 105 -11.38 1.09 -7.10
CA GLY A 105 -12.80 0.93 -7.42
C GLY A 105 -13.56 -0.11 -6.61
N GLY A 106 -12.87 -1.04 -5.96
CA GLY A 106 -13.51 -2.14 -5.23
C GLY A 106 -13.82 -1.80 -3.79
N LEU A 107 -13.58 -2.75 -2.95
CA LEU A 107 -13.73 -2.65 -1.53
C LEU A 107 -13.14 -1.41 -0.92
N PHE A 108 -11.99 -1.03 -1.41
CA PHE A 108 -11.27 0.10 -0.93
C PHE A 108 -11.95 1.44 -1.29
N SER A 109 -12.82 1.51 -2.31
CA SER A 109 -13.61 2.71 -2.61
C SER A 109 -14.66 3.03 -1.54
N THR A 110 -15.07 2.04 -0.76
CA THR A 110 -15.99 2.23 0.38
C THR A 110 -15.24 2.52 1.69
N VAL A 111 -13.92 2.36 1.70
CA VAL A 111 -13.04 2.63 2.85
C VAL A 111 -12.28 3.93 2.59
N ASN A 112 -13.04 5.03 2.49
CA ASN A 112 -12.50 6.36 2.23
C ASN A 112 -12.01 7.03 3.51
N ASN A 113 -11.06 7.94 3.37
CA ASN A 113 -10.57 8.82 4.45
C ASN A 113 -10.07 8.05 5.69
N LYS A 114 -9.40 6.92 5.50
CA LYS A 114 -8.75 6.18 6.57
C LYS A 114 -7.26 6.47 6.63
N GLU A 115 -6.75 6.56 7.85
CA GLU A 115 -5.31 6.56 8.06
C GLU A 115 -4.83 5.12 8.21
N VAL A 116 -3.95 4.71 7.29
CA VAL A 116 -3.37 3.37 7.28
C VAL A 116 -1.93 3.39 7.79
N SER A 117 -1.51 2.30 8.41
CA SER A 117 -0.17 2.24 8.99
C SER A 117 0.70 1.14 8.42
N THR A 118 0.14 -0.01 8.10
CA THR A 118 0.93 -1.15 7.63
C THR A 118 0.10 -2.11 6.81
N ILE A 119 0.79 -2.91 6.01
CA ILE A 119 0.24 -4.03 5.26
C ILE A 119 1.18 -5.23 5.42
N VAL A 120 0.62 -6.40 5.62
CA VAL A 120 1.34 -7.67 5.54
C VAL A 120 0.58 -8.64 4.64
N ILE A 121 1.32 -9.53 3.98
CA ILE A 121 0.75 -10.59 3.14
C ILE A 121 1.07 -11.92 3.81
N ASP A 122 0.04 -12.73 4.04
CA ASP A 122 0.18 -14.05 4.64
C ASP A 122 0.52 -15.13 3.59
N GLN A 123 0.70 -16.36 4.05
CA GLN A 123 1.05 -17.51 3.19
C GLN A 123 -0.08 -17.88 2.20
N SER A 124 -1.31 -17.44 2.47
CA SER A 124 -2.47 -17.62 1.58
C SER A 124 -2.63 -16.43 0.62
N ASN A 125 -1.64 -15.54 0.55
CA ASN A 125 -1.64 -14.31 -0.24
C ASN A 125 -2.76 -13.33 0.17
N GLN A 126 -3.29 -13.42 1.39
CA GLN A 126 -4.24 -12.43 1.91
C GLN A 126 -3.50 -11.20 2.40
N LYS A 127 -4.03 -10.01 2.10
CA LYS A 127 -3.49 -8.72 2.48
C LYS A 127 -4.17 -8.25 3.74
N TRP A 128 -3.40 -8.07 4.80
CA TRP A 128 -3.82 -7.60 6.11
C TRP A 128 -3.40 -6.16 6.29
N ILE A 129 -4.35 -5.24 6.33
CA ILE A 129 -4.11 -3.80 6.37
C ILE A 129 -4.64 -3.25 7.68
N LYS A 130 -3.75 -2.60 8.45
CA LYS A 130 -4.08 -1.96 9.72
C LYS A 130 -4.34 -0.48 9.53
N THR A 131 -5.41 0.06 10.15
CA THR A 131 -5.65 1.50 10.24
C THR A 131 -5.07 2.08 11.54
N ARG A 132 -4.80 3.39 11.54
CA ARG A 132 -4.30 4.14 12.73
C ARG A 132 -5.44 4.66 13.59
N ASP A 133 -6.48 5.17 12.96
CA ASP A 133 -7.58 5.93 13.54
C ASP A 133 -8.58 5.08 14.34
N TYR A 134 -8.68 3.80 14.05
CA TYR A 134 -9.49 2.83 14.79
C TYR A 134 -8.77 1.49 14.82
N ALA A 135 -9.08 0.65 15.80
CA ALA A 135 -8.54 -0.71 15.89
C ALA A 135 -9.14 -1.64 14.80
N ASN A 136 -9.12 -1.18 13.56
CA ASN A 136 -9.65 -1.90 12.42
C ASN A 136 -8.52 -2.58 11.65
N ILE A 137 -8.77 -3.83 11.27
CA ILE A 137 -7.92 -4.59 10.35
C ILE A 137 -8.78 -4.95 9.15
N TYR A 138 -8.36 -4.53 7.96
CA TYR A 138 -8.96 -4.97 6.71
C TYR A 138 -8.19 -6.15 6.17
N VAL A 139 -8.90 -7.19 5.78
CA VAL A 139 -8.33 -8.39 5.16
C VAL A 139 -8.91 -8.52 3.77
N LEU A 140 -8.04 -8.59 2.76
CA LEU A 140 -8.39 -8.74 1.36
C LEU A 140 -7.84 -10.05 0.82
N ASN A 141 -8.68 -10.80 0.14
CA ASN A 141 -8.30 -11.84 -0.79
C ASN A 141 -8.65 -11.36 -2.20
N ASP A 142 -7.63 -11.03 -2.99
CA ASP A 142 -7.75 -10.59 -4.38
C ASP A 142 -7.74 -11.74 -5.38
N ASN A 143 -7.93 -12.97 -4.90
CA ASN A 143 -7.91 -14.19 -5.71
C ASN A 143 -6.67 -14.31 -6.65
N ASN A 144 -5.56 -13.63 -6.32
CA ASN A 144 -4.35 -13.50 -7.13
C ASN A 144 -4.55 -12.77 -8.47
N THR A 145 -5.55 -11.93 -8.59
CA THR A 145 -5.94 -11.16 -9.77
C THR A 145 -6.01 -9.65 -9.48
N PRO A 146 -4.89 -9.01 -9.08
CA PRO A 146 -4.91 -7.63 -8.58
C PRO A 146 -5.47 -6.58 -9.58
N LYS A 147 -5.62 -6.93 -10.86
CA LYS A 147 -6.27 -6.09 -11.89
C LYS A 147 -7.78 -6.33 -12.02
N ASP A 148 -8.31 -7.41 -11.45
CA ASP A 148 -9.74 -7.74 -11.49
C ASP A 148 -10.32 -7.67 -10.08
N ILE A 149 -11.01 -6.57 -9.80
CA ILE A 149 -11.65 -6.35 -8.49
C ILE A 149 -13.00 -7.06 -8.35
N SER A 150 -13.53 -7.63 -9.42
CA SER A 150 -14.86 -8.23 -9.41
C SER A 150 -14.92 -9.54 -8.62
N ASP A 151 -13.78 -10.19 -8.41
CA ASP A 151 -13.63 -11.42 -7.64
C ASP A 151 -13.02 -11.21 -6.24
N ASP A 152 -12.74 -9.95 -5.88
CA ASP A 152 -12.20 -9.58 -4.56
C ASP A 152 -13.17 -9.95 -3.43
N LYS A 153 -12.62 -10.56 -2.40
CA LYS A 153 -13.32 -10.81 -1.14
C LYS A 153 -12.62 -10.12 0.01
N TRP A 154 -13.39 -9.51 0.89
CA TRP A 154 -12.80 -8.79 2.00
C TRP A 154 -13.62 -8.75 3.28
N LYS A 155 -12.95 -8.38 4.36
CA LYS A 155 -13.59 -8.22 5.66
C LYS A 155 -12.89 -7.12 6.47
N CYS A 156 -13.69 -6.38 7.22
CA CYS A 156 -13.18 -5.49 8.27
C CYS A 156 -13.35 -6.21 9.62
N LEU A 157 -12.26 -6.37 10.33
CA LEU A 157 -12.23 -6.91 11.69
C LEU A 157 -12.14 -5.73 12.65
N THR A 158 -13.09 -5.62 13.56
CA THR A 158 -13.15 -4.55 14.56
C THR A 158 -13.25 -5.13 15.96
N ASN A 159 -12.90 -4.37 16.99
CA ASN A 159 -13.09 -4.74 18.38
C ASN A 159 -14.57 -4.82 18.80
N ALA A 160 -15.47 -4.22 18.02
CA ALA A 160 -16.92 -4.18 18.30
C ALA A 160 -17.67 -5.45 17.89
N THR A 161 -17.07 -6.31 17.09
CA THR A 161 -17.68 -7.59 16.69
C THR A 161 -17.39 -8.68 17.71
N GLY A 162 -17.93 -8.51 18.91
CA GLY A 162 -18.13 -9.47 19.99
C GLY A 162 -17.22 -10.69 20.12
N ASN A 163 -16.79 -10.98 21.36
CA ASN A 163 -16.24 -12.26 21.82
C ASN A 163 -14.88 -12.72 21.26
N GLY A 164 -13.95 -11.79 20.98
CA GLY A 164 -12.60 -12.18 20.58
C GLY A 164 -12.53 -12.92 19.25
N ALA A 165 -13.59 -12.82 18.49
CA ALA A 165 -13.73 -13.58 17.28
C ALA A 165 -13.05 -12.83 16.09
N LEU A 166 -11.81 -13.15 15.86
CA LEU A 166 -11.30 -13.32 14.48
C LEU A 166 -12.11 -14.43 13.77
N ALA A 167 -13.31 -14.74 14.25
CA ALA A 167 -14.22 -15.77 13.78
C ALA A 167 -15.08 -15.29 12.64
N GLY A 168 -14.43 -14.83 11.60
CA GLY A 168 -15.04 -14.73 10.31
C GLY A 168 -14.01 -15.23 9.34
N GLN A 169 -13.99 -16.52 9.14
CA GLN A 169 -13.23 -17.10 8.06
C GLN A 169 -13.57 -16.32 6.79
N ILE A 170 -12.55 -15.77 6.15
CA ILE A 170 -12.65 -15.36 4.76
C ILE A 170 -12.83 -16.67 4.03
N SER A 171 -14.10 -17.06 3.80
CA SER A 171 -14.38 -18.28 3.07
C SER A 171 -13.83 -18.15 1.67
N SER A 172 -13.01 -19.12 1.32
CA SER A 172 -12.51 -19.38 -0.03
C SER A 172 -13.63 -19.49 -1.04
#